data_939964960f1c3c075fb07472e81e6b54
#
_entry.id   939964960f1c3c075fb07472e81e6b54
#
_cell.length_a   1.000
_cell.length_b   1.000
_cell.length_c   1.000
_cell.angle_alpha   90.00
_cell.angle_beta   90.00
_cell.angle_gamma   90.00
#
_symmetry.space_group_name_H-M   'P 1'
#
loop_
_entity.id
_entity.type
_entity.pdbx_description
1 polymer ?
#
loop_
_entity_poly.entity_id
_entity_poly.type
_entity_poly.pdbx_seq_one_letter_code
_entity_poly.pdbx_strand_id
1 'polypeptide(L)'
;MHALRRLIAVAATALCLSVGLTTVFASSASAAGDDYPYRTATTNAADRWGFTQRQCVSFVAWREAQAGRPMSNAAQHWGSALSWDEAAARLGVKISTRPVVGAIAQWNANERSAWYANGSTVPNGTVTAGAYGHVAWVKGVYADGSALVEQYNMFGNRSYSTMRVKAPRYLYDGVAGYPAARRA
;
A
#
# COMPACT_ATOMS: atom_id res chain seq x y z
N MET A 1 51.37 -70.63 4.33
CA MET A 1 51.72 -69.25 4.67
C MET A 1 50.72 -68.32 3.95
N HIS A 2 49.72 -67.87 4.69
CA HIS A 2 48.53 -67.14 4.08
C HIS A 2 48.65 -65.68 4.41
N ALA A 3 48.75 -64.89 3.35
CA ALA A 3 48.75 -63.40 3.46
C ALA A 3 47.29 -62.88 3.45
N LEU A 4 46.93 -62.29 4.55
CA LEU A 4 45.58 -61.66 4.77
C LEU A 4 45.55 -60.24 4.21
N ARG A 5 44.85 -60.06 3.09
CA ARG A 5 44.60 -58.74 2.51
C ARG A 5 43.45 -58.06 3.27
N ARG A 6 43.72 -56.99 3.98
CA ARG A 6 42.70 -56.11 4.58
C ARG A 6 42.21 -55.12 3.52
N LEU A 7 40.94 -55.20 3.18
CA LEU A 7 40.22 -54.20 2.40
C LEU A 7 39.80 -53.07 3.34
N ILE A 8 40.26 -51.87 3.05
CA ILE A 8 39.79 -50.62 3.72
C ILE A 8 38.65 -50.09 2.86
N ALA A 9 37.45 -50.13 3.39
CA ALA A 9 36.29 -49.47 2.79
C ALA A 9 36.27 -47.99 3.19
N VAL A 10 36.44 -47.10 2.22
CA VAL A 10 36.27 -45.68 2.40
C VAL A 10 34.80 -45.33 2.20
N ALA A 11 34.10 -44.98 3.26
CA ALA A 11 32.74 -44.49 3.20
C ALA A 11 32.78 -42.99 2.85
N ALA A 12 32.36 -42.68 1.63
CA ALA A 12 32.13 -41.28 1.22
C ALA A 12 30.76 -40.82 1.70
N THR A 13 30.73 -40.01 2.73
CA THR A 13 29.50 -39.32 3.18
C THR A 13 29.23 -38.11 2.26
N ALA A 14 28.26 -38.26 1.37
CA ALA A 14 27.73 -37.18 0.56
C ALA A 14 26.83 -36.30 1.42
N LEU A 15 27.30 -35.08 1.76
CA LEU A 15 26.52 -34.04 2.44
C LEU A 15 25.63 -33.34 1.40
N CYS A 16 24.36 -33.75 1.31
CA CYS A 16 23.38 -33.03 0.50
C CYS A 16 23.01 -31.70 1.18
N LEU A 17 23.56 -30.58 0.71
CA LEU A 17 23.05 -29.25 1.02
C LEU A 17 21.73 -29.05 0.26
N SER A 18 20.62 -29.23 0.94
CA SER A 18 19.31 -28.80 0.43
C SER A 18 19.19 -27.27 0.59
N VAL A 19 19.48 -26.54 -0.48
CA VAL A 19 19.13 -25.13 -0.59
C VAL A 19 17.62 -25.04 -0.72
N GLY A 20 16.95 -24.77 0.40
CA GLY A 20 15.51 -24.50 0.42
C GLY A 20 15.22 -23.20 -0.33
N LEU A 21 14.77 -23.33 -1.58
CA LEU A 21 14.23 -22.20 -2.35
C LEU A 21 12.87 -21.83 -1.75
N THR A 22 12.87 -20.88 -0.80
CA THR A 22 11.62 -20.28 -0.32
C THR A 22 11.07 -19.39 -1.43
N THR A 23 10.18 -19.96 -2.25
CA THR A 23 9.35 -19.16 -3.15
C THR A 23 8.42 -18.28 -2.30
N VAL A 24 8.76 -17.00 -2.18
CA VAL A 24 7.85 -16.01 -1.65
C VAL A 24 6.73 -15.84 -2.69
N PHE A 25 5.60 -16.52 -2.45
CA PHE A 25 4.39 -16.22 -3.20
C PHE A 25 3.95 -14.82 -2.83
N ALA A 26 4.28 -13.84 -3.67
CA ALA A 26 3.58 -12.57 -3.65
C ALA A 26 2.10 -12.89 -3.96
N SER A 27 1.23 -12.82 -2.95
CA SER A 27 -0.21 -12.91 -3.16
C SER A 27 -0.60 -11.85 -4.18
N SER A 28 -0.87 -12.28 -5.40
CA SER A 28 -1.51 -11.45 -6.41
C SER A 28 -2.90 -11.11 -5.88
N ALA A 29 -3.04 -9.95 -5.23
CA ALA A 29 -4.35 -9.40 -4.96
C ALA A 29 -5.03 -9.22 -6.33
N SER A 30 -6.01 -10.07 -6.61
CA SER A 30 -6.84 -10.00 -7.82
C SER A 30 -7.33 -8.57 -7.99
N ALA A 31 -7.31 -8.07 -9.23
CA ALA A 31 -7.91 -6.80 -9.57
C ALA A 31 -9.43 -6.91 -9.36
N ALA A 32 -9.87 -6.76 -8.11
CA ALA A 32 -11.27 -6.55 -7.82
C ALA A 32 -11.65 -5.22 -8.49
N GLY A 33 -12.72 -5.21 -9.30
CA GLY A 33 -13.32 -3.98 -9.80
C GLY A 33 -13.76 -3.08 -8.64
N ASP A 34 -14.50 -2.04 -8.93
CA ASP A 34 -15.04 -1.12 -7.91
C ASP A 34 -16.00 -1.85 -6.96
N ASP A 35 -15.46 -2.40 -5.87
CA ASP A 35 -16.20 -3.10 -4.80
C ASP A 35 -16.55 -2.16 -3.62
N TYR A 36 -16.28 -0.86 -3.77
CA TYR A 36 -16.56 0.15 -2.76
C TYR A 36 -18.08 0.27 -2.47
N PRO A 37 -18.51 0.14 -1.19
CA PRO A 37 -19.93 0.02 -0.85
C PRO A 37 -20.77 1.25 -1.21
N TYR A 38 -20.14 2.43 -1.27
CA TYR A 38 -20.82 3.68 -1.61
C TYR A 38 -20.65 4.11 -3.07
N ARG A 39 -20.19 3.21 -3.97
CA ARG A 39 -19.93 3.52 -5.39
C ARG A 39 -21.11 4.13 -6.15
N THR A 40 -22.33 3.83 -5.74
CA THR A 40 -23.57 4.33 -6.32
C THR A 40 -24.20 5.51 -5.55
N ALA A 41 -23.57 5.99 -4.47
CA ALA A 41 -24.11 7.08 -3.67
C ALA A 41 -24.26 8.36 -4.52
N THR A 42 -25.42 8.99 -4.44
CA THR A 42 -25.74 10.21 -5.19
C THR A 42 -25.60 11.49 -4.38
N THR A 43 -25.53 11.36 -3.05
CA THR A 43 -25.43 12.46 -2.10
C THR A 43 -24.00 12.71 -1.61
N ASN A 44 -23.78 13.83 -0.92
CA ASN A 44 -22.55 14.12 -0.19
C ASN A 44 -22.65 13.70 1.30
N ALA A 45 -23.48 12.71 1.61
CA ALA A 45 -23.63 12.21 2.98
C ALA A 45 -22.30 11.67 3.51
N ALA A 46 -22.12 11.73 4.80
CA ALA A 46 -21.00 11.07 5.47
C ALA A 46 -21.17 9.54 5.40
N ASP A 47 -20.07 8.84 5.30
CA ASP A 47 -20.00 7.41 5.47
C ASP A 47 -19.95 7.02 6.96
N ARG A 48 -19.84 5.73 7.26
CA ARG A 48 -19.75 5.24 8.64
C ARG A 48 -18.46 5.62 9.37
N TRP A 49 -17.44 6.10 8.66
CA TRP A 49 -16.15 6.56 9.21
C TRP A 49 -16.09 8.08 9.35
N GLY A 50 -17.15 8.81 8.96
CA GLY A 50 -17.28 10.26 9.06
C GLY A 50 -16.66 11.02 7.89
N PHE A 51 -16.48 10.37 6.74
CA PHE A 51 -15.98 11.00 5.51
C PHE A 51 -17.09 11.09 4.45
N THR A 52 -16.99 12.08 3.56
CA THR A 52 -17.95 12.21 2.45
C THR A 52 -17.84 11.02 1.49
N GLN A 53 -18.96 10.36 1.23
CA GLN A 53 -19.06 9.23 0.31
C GLN A 53 -18.55 9.57 -1.09
N ARG A 54 -17.96 8.59 -1.78
CA ARG A 54 -17.36 8.72 -3.11
C ARG A 54 -16.24 9.76 -3.18
N GLN A 55 -15.59 10.06 -2.06
CA GLN A 55 -14.34 10.82 -2.00
C GLN A 55 -13.17 9.88 -1.67
N CYS A 56 -11.95 10.32 -1.99
CA CYS A 56 -10.74 9.57 -1.76
C CYS A 56 -10.57 9.15 -0.28
N VAL A 57 -10.88 10.05 0.64
CA VAL A 57 -10.80 9.81 2.09
C VAL A 57 -11.76 8.72 2.58
N SER A 58 -12.99 8.69 2.06
CA SER A 58 -13.97 7.66 2.37
C SER A 58 -13.56 6.29 1.79
N PHE A 59 -13.05 6.27 0.57
CA PHE A 59 -12.55 5.06 -0.06
C PHE A 59 -11.37 4.46 0.73
N VAL A 60 -10.39 5.27 1.09
CA VAL A 60 -9.23 4.80 1.88
C VAL A 60 -9.66 4.36 3.27
N ALA A 61 -10.55 5.08 3.96
CA ALA A 61 -11.08 4.65 5.25
C ALA A 61 -11.78 3.28 5.18
N TRP A 62 -12.50 3.01 4.09
CA TRP A 62 -13.07 1.70 3.84
C TRP A 62 -11.99 0.62 3.63
N ARG A 63 -10.95 0.87 2.83
CA ARG A 63 -9.82 -0.07 2.64
C ARG A 63 -9.09 -0.34 3.95
N GLU A 64 -8.86 0.68 4.78
CA GLU A 64 -8.28 0.53 6.11
C GLU A 64 -9.14 -0.38 7.00
N ALA A 65 -10.46 -0.20 6.98
CA ALA A 65 -11.38 -1.07 7.72
C ALA A 65 -11.34 -2.52 7.22
N GLN A 66 -11.27 -2.75 5.89
CA GLN A 66 -11.10 -4.09 5.33
C GLN A 66 -9.76 -4.74 5.75
N ALA A 67 -8.74 -3.95 5.96
CA ALA A 67 -7.44 -4.41 6.45
C ALA A 67 -7.36 -4.55 7.98
N GLY A 68 -8.48 -4.43 8.69
CA GLY A 68 -8.54 -4.53 10.16
C GLY A 68 -8.02 -3.29 10.91
N ARG A 69 -7.90 -2.16 10.25
CA ARG A 69 -7.41 -0.88 10.79
C ARG A 69 -8.44 0.23 10.64
N PRO A 70 -9.62 0.14 11.30
CA PRO A 70 -10.69 1.10 11.09
C PRO A 70 -10.29 2.50 11.52
N MET A 71 -10.53 3.47 10.64
CA MET A 71 -10.35 4.89 10.89
C MET A 71 -11.66 5.53 11.34
N SER A 72 -11.59 6.65 12.06
CA SER A 72 -12.74 7.48 12.41
C SER A 72 -12.37 8.95 12.31
N ASN A 73 -12.99 9.67 11.39
CA ASN A 73 -12.77 11.11 11.27
C ASN A 73 -13.25 11.86 12.51
N ALA A 74 -14.38 11.46 13.10
CA ALA A 74 -14.93 12.06 14.29
C ALA A 74 -14.00 11.92 15.52
N ALA A 75 -13.39 10.75 15.70
CA ALA A 75 -12.53 10.48 16.86
C ALA A 75 -11.06 10.88 16.63
N GLN A 76 -10.57 10.77 15.41
CA GLN A 76 -9.16 10.93 15.06
C GLN A 76 -8.84 12.24 14.31
N HIS A 77 -9.86 12.96 13.85
CA HIS A 77 -9.74 14.26 13.18
C HIS A 77 -8.77 14.23 11.98
N TRP A 78 -8.93 13.26 11.07
CA TRP A 78 -8.13 13.15 9.85
C TRP A 78 -8.37 14.32 8.88
N GLY A 79 -9.61 14.82 8.83
CA GLY A 79 -9.97 15.93 7.96
C GLY A 79 -10.00 15.58 6.48
N SER A 80 -9.73 16.56 5.63
CA SER A 80 -9.54 16.37 4.20
C SER A 80 -8.13 15.82 3.90
N ALA A 81 -7.94 15.24 2.73
CA ALA A 81 -6.71 14.53 2.37
C ALA A 81 -5.43 15.35 2.53
N LEU A 82 -5.52 16.67 2.34
CA LEU A 82 -4.38 17.59 2.51
C LEU A 82 -3.81 17.63 3.94
N SER A 83 -4.60 17.23 4.96
CA SER A 83 -4.19 17.27 6.37
C SER A 83 -3.81 15.88 6.91
N TRP A 84 -3.78 14.85 6.06
CA TRP A 84 -3.58 13.48 6.54
C TRP A 84 -2.15 13.21 7.03
N ASP A 85 -1.15 13.89 6.49
CA ASP A 85 0.24 13.83 7.01
C ASP A 85 0.36 14.46 8.41
N GLU A 86 -0.30 15.61 8.65
CA GLU A 86 -0.35 16.22 9.98
C GLU A 86 -1.12 15.36 10.98
N ALA A 87 -2.27 14.80 10.55
CA ALA A 87 -3.03 13.86 11.37
C ALA A 87 -2.22 12.60 11.68
N ALA A 88 -1.53 12.05 10.70
CA ALA A 88 -0.62 10.90 10.87
C ALA A 88 0.47 11.20 11.89
N ALA A 89 1.15 12.34 11.78
CA ALA A 89 2.19 12.76 12.72
C ALA A 89 1.63 12.88 14.15
N ARG A 90 0.48 13.51 14.32
CA ARG A 90 -0.21 13.65 15.62
C ARG A 90 -0.64 12.32 16.23
N LEU A 91 -1.04 11.36 15.39
CA LEU A 91 -1.48 10.03 15.82
C LEU A 91 -0.31 9.02 15.96
N GLY A 92 0.93 9.44 15.70
CA GLY A 92 2.09 8.56 15.74
C GLY A 92 2.15 7.56 14.58
N VAL A 93 1.43 7.83 13.48
CA VAL A 93 1.48 7.05 12.25
C VAL A 93 2.77 7.38 11.51
N LYS A 94 3.51 6.37 11.10
CA LYS A 94 4.78 6.58 10.40
C LYS A 94 4.54 7.16 9.00
N ILE A 95 5.36 8.13 8.63
CA ILE A 95 5.39 8.76 7.32
C ILE A 95 6.71 8.42 6.63
N SER A 96 6.69 8.07 5.35
CA SER A 96 7.87 7.70 4.57
C SER A 96 7.69 8.07 3.10
N THR A 97 8.79 8.11 2.35
CA THR A 97 8.78 8.23 0.89
C THR A 97 8.78 6.87 0.18
N ARG A 98 8.90 5.75 0.92
CA ARG A 98 8.88 4.40 0.35
C ARG A 98 7.49 3.80 0.43
N PRO A 99 6.93 3.29 -0.68
CA PRO A 99 5.65 2.58 -0.65
C PRO A 99 5.78 1.20 -0.01
N VAL A 100 4.69 0.75 0.64
CA VAL A 100 4.47 -0.63 1.07
C VAL A 100 3.02 -0.98 0.76
N VAL A 101 2.75 -2.23 0.39
CA VAL A 101 1.37 -2.71 0.17
C VAL A 101 0.55 -2.50 1.45
N GLY A 102 -0.63 -1.92 1.31
CA GLY A 102 -1.50 -1.58 2.42
C GLY A 102 -1.21 -0.22 3.07
N ALA A 103 -0.18 0.52 2.64
CA ALA A 103 0.03 1.91 3.05
C ALA A 103 -0.94 2.85 2.32
N ILE A 104 -1.07 4.06 2.85
CA ILE A 104 -1.85 5.14 2.25
C ILE A 104 -0.90 6.07 1.51
N ALA A 105 -0.99 6.17 0.20
CA ALA A 105 -0.33 7.20 -0.58
C ALA A 105 -1.06 8.54 -0.37
N GLN A 106 -0.33 9.63 -0.09
CA GLN A 106 -0.92 10.92 0.27
C GLN A 106 -0.24 12.08 -0.46
N TRP A 107 -1.06 13.05 -0.86
CA TRP A 107 -0.67 14.33 -1.48
C TRP A 107 -1.34 15.47 -0.73
N ASN A 108 -0.60 16.52 -0.47
CA ASN A 108 -1.15 17.79 -0.01
C ASN A 108 -1.83 18.54 -1.18
N ALA A 109 -2.42 19.69 -0.89
CA ALA A 109 -3.11 20.51 -1.89
C ALA A 109 -2.17 20.83 -3.08
N ASN A 110 -2.63 20.54 -4.29
CA ASN A 110 -1.92 20.84 -5.55
C ASN A 110 -0.55 20.15 -5.70
N GLU A 111 -0.19 19.21 -4.84
CA GLU A 111 1.05 18.45 -5.00
C GLU A 111 1.01 17.58 -6.25
N ARG A 112 2.18 17.43 -6.84
CA ARG A 112 2.38 16.70 -8.08
C ARG A 112 3.22 15.44 -7.84
N SER A 113 2.97 14.40 -8.63
CA SER A 113 3.80 13.21 -8.64
C SER A 113 3.89 12.60 -10.04
N ALA A 114 4.96 11.85 -10.27
CA ALA A 114 5.10 11.07 -11.49
C ALA A 114 4.03 9.97 -11.56
N TRP A 115 3.46 9.77 -12.75
CA TRP A 115 2.65 8.59 -13.06
C TRP A 115 3.28 7.78 -14.19
N TYR A 116 2.95 6.51 -14.25
CA TYR A 116 3.56 5.53 -15.17
C TYR A 116 2.44 4.78 -15.90
N ALA A 117 2.51 4.69 -17.22
CA ALA A 117 1.66 3.80 -18.00
C ALA A 117 2.01 2.32 -17.71
N ASN A 118 1.08 1.41 -18.03
CA ASN A 118 1.33 -0.02 -17.89
C ASN A 118 2.59 -0.44 -18.67
N GLY A 119 3.46 -1.20 -18.00
CA GLY A 119 4.72 -1.70 -18.57
C GLY A 119 5.84 -0.67 -18.69
N SER A 120 5.60 0.63 -18.43
CA SER A 120 6.64 1.66 -18.50
C SER A 120 7.57 1.59 -17.28
N THR A 121 8.86 1.75 -17.51
CA THR A 121 9.88 1.91 -16.46
C THR A 121 10.25 3.37 -16.23
N VAL A 122 9.76 4.27 -17.06
CA VAL A 122 9.96 5.71 -16.96
C VAL A 122 8.63 6.43 -16.79
N PRO A 123 8.59 7.60 -16.13
CA PRO A 123 7.37 8.38 -16.01
C PRO A 123 6.81 8.77 -17.37
N ASN A 124 5.49 8.63 -17.53
CA ASN A 124 4.76 9.06 -18.73
C ASN A 124 4.16 10.46 -18.56
N GLY A 125 4.22 11.01 -17.38
CA GLY A 125 3.70 12.34 -17.08
C GLY A 125 3.59 12.62 -15.59
N THR A 126 2.81 13.62 -15.27
CA THR A 126 2.58 14.06 -13.89
C THR A 126 1.09 14.08 -13.60
N VAL A 127 0.70 13.60 -12.41
CA VAL A 127 -0.63 13.78 -11.85
C VAL A 127 -0.57 14.83 -10.75
N THR A 128 -1.61 15.66 -10.64
CA THR A 128 -1.71 16.73 -9.65
C THR A 128 -2.93 16.50 -8.77
N ALA A 129 -2.74 16.53 -7.47
CA ALA A 129 -3.85 16.51 -6.51
C ALA A 129 -4.66 17.82 -6.57
N GLY A 130 -5.95 17.75 -6.24
CA GLY A 130 -6.78 18.94 -6.14
C GLY A 130 -6.49 19.79 -4.90
N ALA A 131 -7.26 20.87 -4.73
CA ALA A 131 -7.11 21.82 -3.62
C ALA A 131 -7.29 21.19 -2.21
N TYR A 132 -7.97 20.05 -2.13
CA TYR A 132 -8.15 19.32 -0.86
C TYR A 132 -7.14 18.19 -0.65
N GLY A 133 -6.08 18.12 -1.48
CA GLY A 133 -5.15 17.01 -1.49
C GLY A 133 -5.75 15.74 -2.07
N HIS A 134 -5.04 14.63 -1.89
CA HIS A 134 -5.51 13.30 -2.31
C HIS A 134 -4.94 12.21 -1.43
N VAL A 135 -5.69 11.11 -1.29
CA VAL A 135 -5.24 9.87 -0.68
C VAL A 135 -5.64 8.67 -1.54
N ALA A 136 -4.80 7.64 -1.55
CA ALA A 136 -5.03 6.43 -2.29
C ALA A 136 -4.47 5.21 -1.52
N TRP A 137 -5.02 4.03 -1.76
CA TRP A 137 -4.58 2.79 -1.15
C TRP A 137 -3.48 2.12 -1.98
N VAL A 138 -2.35 1.74 -1.37
CA VAL A 138 -1.27 1.03 -2.07
C VAL A 138 -1.62 -0.44 -2.22
N LYS A 139 -1.88 -0.87 -3.45
CA LYS A 139 -2.20 -2.25 -3.82
C LYS A 139 -0.98 -3.08 -4.17
N GLY A 140 0.06 -2.45 -4.71
CA GLY A 140 1.29 -3.11 -5.14
C GLY A 140 2.47 -2.15 -5.17
N VAL A 141 3.68 -2.70 -5.15
CA VAL A 141 4.93 -1.93 -5.21
C VAL A 141 5.80 -2.52 -6.30
N TYR A 142 6.38 -1.66 -7.13
CA TYR A 142 7.31 -2.03 -8.19
C TYR A 142 8.77 -1.88 -7.71
N ALA A 143 9.67 -2.60 -8.37
CA ALA A 143 11.11 -2.59 -8.06
C ALA A 143 11.75 -1.20 -8.14
N ASP A 144 11.20 -0.30 -8.98
CA ASP A 144 11.66 1.10 -9.12
C ASP A 144 11.16 2.02 -8.00
N GLY A 145 10.44 1.49 -7.01
CA GLY A 145 9.86 2.24 -5.90
C GLY A 145 8.56 2.99 -6.25
N SER A 146 7.98 2.78 -7.43
CA SER A 146 6.63 3.24 -7.72
C SER A 146 5.58 2.31 -7.12
N ALA A 147 4.37 2.82 -6.87
CA ALA A 147 3.26 2.09 -6.30
C ALA A 147 2.08 1.99 -7.27
N LEU A 148 1.47 0.83 -7.40
CA LEU A 148 0.11 0.71 -7.91
C LEU A 148 -0.84 1.09 -6.79
N VAL A 149 -1.66 2.11 -7.02
CA VAL A 149 -2.65 2.56 -6.04
C VAL A 149 -4.07 2.36 -6.57
N GLU A 150 -4.99 2.10 -5.65
CA GLU A 150 -6.43 2.19 -5.85
C GLU A 150 -6.94 3.49 -5.27
N GLN A 151 -7.85 4.16 -5.95
CA GLN A 151 -8.29 5.48 -5.54
C GLN A 151 -9.71 5.79 -6.00
N TYR A 152 -10.28 6.83 -5.40
CA TYR A 152 -11.57 7.40 -5.76
C TYR A 152 -11.43 8.90 -5.99
N ASN A 153 -12.11 9.41 -7.02
CA ASN A 153 -12.26 10.85 -7.28
C ASN A 153 -10.95 11.65 -7.51
N MET A 154 -9.87 11.02 -7.96
CA MET A 154 -8.63 11.74 -8.29
C MET A 154 -8.85 12.84 -9.33
N PHE A 155 -9.73 12.60 -10.29
CA PHE A 155 -10.00 13.50 -11.40
C PHE A 155 -11.29 14.30 -11.22
N GLY A 156 -11.85 14.39 -10.02
CA GLY A 156 -13.10 15.13 -9.75
C GLY A 156 -14.38 14.47 -10.27
N ASN A 157 -14.30 13.25 -10.78
CA ASN A 157 -15.40 12.52 -11.41
C ASN A 157 -16.14 11.53 -10.49
N ARG A 158 -15.73 11.47 -9.22
CA ARG A 158 -16.29 10.60 -8.18
C ARG A 158 -16.33 9.12 -8.60
N SER A 159 -15.31 8.66 -9.30
CA SER A 159 -15.19 7.27 -9.77
C SER A 159 -13.90 6.62 -9.26
N TYR A 160 -13.95 5.30 -9.23
CA TYR A 160 -12.81 4.43 -8.94
C TYR A 160 -11.81 4.44 -10.10
N SER A 161 -10.54 4.37 -9.77
CA SER A 161 -9.48 4.07 -10.74
C SER A 161 -8.26 3.46 -10.05
N THR A 162 -7.42 2.85 -10.84
CA THR A 162 -6.07 2.43 -10.43
C THR A 162 -5.03 3.25 -11.17
N MET A 163 -3.92 3.53 -10.52
CA MET A 163 -2.83 4.28 -11.11
C MET A 163 -1.49 3.82 -10.56
N ARG A 164 -0.44 3.80 -11.39
CA ARG A 164 0.91 3.61 -10.93
C ARG A 164 1.59 4.97 -10.77
N VAL A 165 2.08 5.28 -9.56
CA VAL A 165 2.60 6.59 -9.18
C VAL A 165 3.81 6.49 -8.25
N LYS A 166 4.59 7.58 -8.15
CA LYS A 166 5.46 7.86 -7.00
C LYS A 166 4.85 9.00 -6.21
N ALA A 167 4.05 8.67 -5.20
CA ALA A 167 3.43 9.67 -4.33
C ALA A 167 4.50 10.42 -3.50
N PRO A 168 4.25 11.67 -3.11
CA PRO A 168 5.18 12.43 -2.28
C PRO A 168 5.46 11.77 -0.94
N ARG A 169 4.47 11.09 -0.37
CA ARG A 169 4.58 10.36 0.91
C ARG A 169 3.61 9.19 1.02
N TYR A 170 3.92 8.30 1.97
CA TYR A 170 3.11 7.15 2.33
C TYR A 170 2.94 7.08 3.84
N LEU A 171 1.71 6.84 4.30
CA LEU A 171 1.34 6.73 5.70
C LEU A 171 1.14 5.25 6.03
N TYR A 172 1.72 4.79 7.15
CA TYR A 172 1.74 3.38 7.54
C TYR A 172 0.94 3.16 8.82
N ASP A 173 -0.36 3.26 8.77
CA ASP A 173 -1.21 2.98 9.92
C ASP A 173 -1.31 1.46 10.13
N GLY A 174 -0.51 0.95 11.07
CA GLY A 174 -0.52 -0.47 11.44
C GLY A 174 -0.11 -1.45 10.34
N VAL A 175 0.57 -1.01 9.27
CA VAL A 175 0.98 -1.89 8.17
C VAL A 175 2.08 -2.84 8.64
N ALA A 176 1.93 -4.14 8.37
CA ALA A 176 2.88 -5.18 8.72
C ALA A 176 4.29 -4.89 8.14
N GLY A 177 5.32 -5.11 8.94
CA GLY A 177 6.71 -4.82 8.58
C GLY A 177 7.18 -3.40 8.90
N TYR A 178 6.28 -2.53 9.36
CA TYR A 178 6.63 -1.25 9.96
C TYR A 178 6.14 -1.23 11.40
N PRO A 179 7.06 -1.19 12.38
CA PRO A 179 6.66 -1.11 13.78
C PRO A 179 5.81 0.15 13.96
N ALA A 180 4.67 -0.01 14.64
CA ALA A 180 3.90 1.13 15.11
C ALA A 180 4.84 2.08 15.85
N ALA A 181 4.72 3.39 15.61
CA ALA A 181 5.40 4.34 16.46
C ALA A 181 5.02 4.04 17.92
N ARG A 182 6.01 3.88 18.79
CA ARG A 182 5.73 3.66 20.21
C ARG A 182 4.88 4.83 20.67
N ARG A 183 3.66 4.54 21.10
CA ARG A 183 2.83 5.52 21.80
C ARG A 183 3.59 5.87 23.07
N ALA A 184 4.09 7.11 23.15
CA ALA A 184 4.64 7.65 24.37
C ALA A 184 3.49 7.95 25.34
#